data_855e3ffc41f68f11e7e1daf7ead871d8
#
_entry.id   855e3ffc41f68f11e7e1daf7ead871d8
#
_cell.length_a   1.000
_cell.length_b   1.000
_cell.length_c   1.000
_cell.angle_alpha   90.00
_cell.angle_beta   90.00
_cell.angle_gamma   90.00
#
_symmetry.space_group_name_H-M   'P 1'
#
loop_
_entity.id
_entity.type
_entity.pdbx_description
1 polymer ?
#
loop_
_entity_poly.entity_id
_entity_poly.type
_entity_poly.pdbx_seq_one_letter_code
_entity_poly.pdbx_strand_id
1 'polypeptide(L)'
;MNAIQHVRVKVFARQPAPIDQGEAIAVFHRWIQDHACPEMLIDVADYRHVPDGPGVMLIGHEANYSLDNTKGRLGLLYSRKQEGGGAQENLRQAFDAAVAACRRLEQEPAFAGKLAFDSGECEFSINDRLLAPNREETYIALKPEFERFFTATWGQGAYAMERKGEPRELFCVRVWKR
;
A
#
# COMPACT_ATOMS: atom_id res chain seq x y z
N MET A 1 15.17 -12.08 -14.23
CA MET A 1 14.99 -11.82 -12.77
C MET A 1 13.69 -11.04 -12.62
N ASN A 2 12.76 -11.45 -11.75
CA ASN A 2 11.50 -10.72 -11.57
C ASN A 2 11.76 -9.45 -10.76
N ALA A 3 11.59 -8.27 -11.36
CA ALA A 3 11.79 -6.98 -10.67
C ALA A 3 10.57 -6.56 -9.81
N ILE A 4 9.42 -7.23 -9.95
CA ILE A 4 8.22 -6.95 -9.15
C ILE A 4 8.28 -7.79 -7.87
N GLN A 5 9.16 -7.36 -6.97
CA GLN A 5 9.34 -7.89 -5.62
C GLN A 5 9.26 -6.73 -4.61
N HIS A 6 9.17 -7.03 -3.31
CA HIS A 6 9.04 -6.00 -2.28
C HIS A 6 7.97 -4.95 -2.62
N VAL A 7 6.82 -5.45 -3.12
CA VAL A 7 5.72 -4.61 -3.60
C VAL A 7 5.10 -3.85 -2.43
N ARG A 8 4.93 -2.55 -2.62
CA ARG A 8 4.16 -1.70 -1.70
C ARG A 8 2.91 -1.21 -2.43
N VAL A 9 1.80 -1.20 -1.71
CA VAL A 9 0.51 -0.70 -2.22
C VAL A 9 -0.04 0.32 -1.23
N LYS A 10 -0.25 1.56 -1.69
CA LYS A 10 -0.96 2.59 -0.93
C LYS A 10 -2.35 2.78 -1.52
N VAL A 11 -3.36 2.56 -0.69
CA VAL A 11 -4.76 2.86 -0.99
C VAL A 11 -5.13 4.13 -0.24
N PHE A 12 -5.62 5.15 -0.96
CA PHE A 12 -5.87 6.47 -0.38
C PHE A 12 -7.18 6.52 0.39
N ALA A 13 -7.16 7.24 1.51
CA ALA A 13 -8.37 7.60 2.21
C ALA A 13 -9.13 8.68 1.44
N ARG A 14 -10.45 8.58 1.43
CA ARG A 14 -11.34 9.65 0.94
C ARG A 14 -11.24 10.85 1.87
N GLN A 15 -11.25 12.04 1.31
CA GLN A 15 -11.16 13.29 2.06
C GLN A 15 -12.53 13.97 2.16
N PRO A 16 -12.85 14.65 3.28
CA PRO A 16 -12.03 14.75 4.49
C PRO A 16 -12.04 13.44 5.29
N ALA A 17 -10.91 13.14 5.98
CA ALA A 17 -10.81 12.02 6.92
C ALA A 17 -10.48 12.58 8.31
N PRO A 18 -11.51 12.99 9.10
CA PRO A 18 -11.32 13.67 10.38
C PRO A 18 -11.00 12.65 11.48
N ILE A 19 -9.85 12.01 11.40
CA ILE A 19 -9.39 11.01 12.35
C ILE A 19 -8.15 11.49 13.10
N ASP A 20 -8.01 11.02 14.36
CA ASP A 20 -6.70 11.02 15.04
C ASP A 20 -5.94 9.75 14.66
N GLN A 21 -4.84 9.91 13.91
CA GLN A 21 -4.00 8.78 13.52
C GLN A 21 -3.41 8.03 14.73
N GLY A 22 -3.31 8.68 15.89
CA GLY A 22 -2.85 8.06 17.14
C GLY A 22 -3.76 6.92 17.63
N GLU A 23 -5.03 6.96 17.29
CA GLU A 23 -5.96 5.86 17.60
C GLU A 23 -5.58 4.55 16.92
N ALA A 24 -4.83 4.62 15.80
CA ALA A 24 -4.31 3.43 15.12
C ALA A 24 -3.35 2.60 15.99
N ILE A 25 -2.68 3.20 16.97
CA ILE A 25 -1.79 2.47 17.89
C ILE A 25 -2.58 1.40 18.65
N ALA A 26 -3.69 1.79 19.28
CA ALA A 26 -4.53 0.85 20.02
C ALA A 26 -5.22 -0.16 19.10
N VAL A 27 -5.63 0.27 17.90
CA VAL A 27 -6.22 -0.61 16.87
C VAL A 27 -5.21 -1.69 16.45
N PHE A 28 -3.99 -1.30 16.11
CA PHE A 28 -2.97 -2.23 15.65
C PHE A 28 -2.49 -3.19 16.76
N HIS A 29 -2.43 -2.74 18.01
CA HIS A 29 -2.18 -3.65 19.13
C HIS A 29 -3.29 -4.72 19.27
N ARG A 30 -4.55 -4.36 19.09
CA ARG A 30 -5.64 -5.35 19.07
C ARG A 30 -5.49 -6.31 17.88
N TRP A 31 -5.10 -5.82 16.71
CA TRP A 31 -4.87 -6.68 15.54
C TRP A 31 -3.78 -7.73 15.79
N ILE A 32 -2.73 -7.38 16.56
CA ILE A 32 -1.72 -8.35 17.00
C ILE A 32 -2.35 -9.42 17.89
N GLN A 33 -3.12 -9.00 18.91
CA GLN A 33 -3.76 -9.90 19.88
C GLN A 33 -4.77 -10.84 19.22
N ASP A 34 -5.52 -10.32 18.24
CA ASP A 34 -6.58 -11.04 17.55
C ASP A 34 -6.11 -11.81 16.31
N HIS A 35 -4.81 -11.78 16.01
CA HIS A 35 -4.24 -12.36 14.78
C HIS A 35 -5.02 -11.92 13.52
N ALA A 36 -5.24 -10.62 13.40
CA ALA A 36 -6.18 -10.03 12.46
C ALA A 36 -5.76 -10.09 10.99
N CYS A 37 -4.48 -10.33 10.70
CA CYS A 37 -3.92 -10.49 9.36
C CYS A 37 -3.38 -11.91 9.17
N PRO A 38 -3.24 -12.38 7.91
CA PRO A 38 -2.67 -13.70 7.63
C PRO A 38 -1.22 -13.84 8.10
N GLU A 39 -0.46 -12.73 8.09
CA GLU A 39 0.94 -12.68 8.50
C GLU A 39 1.09 -12.70 10.02
N MET A 40 2.27 -13.13 10.48
CA MET A 40 2.67 -12.97 11.87
C MET A 40 2.90 -11.49 12.17
N LEU A 41 2.02 -10.90 12.95
CA LEU A 41 2.14 -9.53 13.45
C LEU A 41 3.04 -9.50 14.69
N ILE A 42 3.93 -8.50 14.79
CA ILE A 42 5.00 -8.46 15.79
C ILE A 42 4.87 -7.26 16.72
N ASP A 43 4.76 -6.03 16.17
CA ASP A 43 4.87 -4.81 16.96
C ASP A 43 4.15 -3.64 16.31
N VAL A 44 4.01 -2.54 17.05
CA VAL A 44 3.47 -1.26 16.57
C VAL A 44 4.50 -0.17 16.78
N ALA A 45 4.81 0.60 15.74
CA ALA A 45 5.72 1.74 15.82
C ALA A 45 5.01 3.05 15.47
N ASP A 46 5.27 4.09 16.27
CA ASP A 46 4.72 5.43 16.06
C ASP A 46 5.78 6.36 15.45
N TYR A 47 5.62 6.65 14.16
CA TYR A 47 6.47 7.57 13.40
C TYR A 47 5.77 8.90 13.08
N ARG A 48 4.68 9.26 13.74
CA ARG A 48 3.93 10.50 13.48
C ARG A 48 4.78 11.77 13.72
N HIS A 49 5.81 11.66 14.55
CA HIS A 49 6.77 12.74 14.81
C HIS A 49 7.79 12.95 13.67
N VAL A 50 7.87 12.03 12.71
CA VAL A 50 8.78 12.11 11.57
C VAL A 50 8.07 12.83 10.42
N PRO A 51 8.58 13.98 9.95
CA PRO A 51 8.04 14.65 8.78
C PRO A 51 8.06 13.72 7.56
N ASP A 52 6.94 13.63 6.84
CA ASP A 52 6.76 12.69 5.73
C ASP A 52 7.09 11.22 6.07
N GLY A 53 6.97 10.87 7.34
CA GLY A 53 7.15 9.51 7.81
C GLY A 53 5.92 8.62 7.58
N PRO A 54 6.04 7.31 7.88
CA PRO A 54 4.99 6.34 7.60
C PRO A 54 3.80 6.40 8.58
N GLY A 55 3.75 7.40 9.48
CA GLY A 55 2.69 7.53 10.48
C GLY A 55 2.73 6.42 11.54
N VAL A 56 1.61 5.75 11.81
CA VAL A 56 1.57 4.59 12.70
C VAL A 56 1.73 3.33 11.87
N MET A 57 2.71 2.51 12.24
CA MET A 57 3.07 1.29 11.51
C MET A 57 2.80 0.04 12.36
N LEU A 58 2.09 -0.91 11.78
CA LEU A 58 1.97 -2.28 12.26
C LEU A 58 3.05 -3.12 11.57
N ILE A 59 3.95 -3.66 12.37
CA ILE A 59 5.09 -4.45 11.91
C ILE A 59 4.73 -5.93 11.94
N GLY A 60 4.83 -6.60 10.81
CA GLY A 60 4.72 -8.06 10.69
C GLY A 60 6.01 -8.68 10.18
N HIS A 61 6.08 -10.00 10.23
CA HIS A 61 7.24 -10.75 9.74
C HIS A 61 7.36 -10.65 8.21
N GLU A 62 6.28 -10.92 7.50
CA GLU A 62 6.24 -10.95 6.03
C GLU A 62 5.92 -9.60 5.41
N ALA A 63 5.24 -8.71 6.14
CA ALA A 63 4.82 -7.41 5.65
C ALA A 63 4.62 -6.40 6.78
N ASN A 64 4.58 -5.11 6.42
CA ASN A 64 4.15 -4.03 7.30
C ASN A 64 2.89 -3.36 6.74
N TYR A 65 2.07 -2.82 7.64
CA TYR A 65 0.94 -1.96 7.33
C TYR A 65 1.16 -0.59 7.99
N SER A 66 0.82 0.49 7.32
CA SER A 66 0.96 1.84 7.89
C SER A 66 -0.28 2.66 7.58
N LEU A 67 -0.76 3.41 8.57
CA LEU A 67 -1.68 4.52 8.33
C LEU A 67 -0.83 5.74 7.97
N ASP A 68 -0.50 5.82 6.68
CA ASP A 68 0.56 6.67 6.11
C ASP A 68 -0.02 7.99 5.59
N ASN A 69 0.57 9.12 6.01
CA ASN A 69 0.18 10.46 5.56
C ASN A 69 1.30 11.17 4.76
N THR A 70 2.20 10.41 4.16
CA THR A 70 3.28 10.97 3.34
C THR A 70 2.73 11.88 2.24
N LYS A 71 3.36 13.04 2.05
CA LYS A 71 2.95 14.09 1.09
C LYS A 71 1.53 14.62 1.35
N GLY A 72 1.05 14.56 2.61
CA GLY A 72 -0.27 15.05 3.00
C GLY A 72 -1.46 14.25 2.43
N ARG A 73 -1.21 13.06 1.89
CA ARG A 73 -2.26 12.17 1.38
C ARG A 73 -2.38 10.93 2.26
N LEU A 74 -3.32 10.98 3.20
CA LEU A 74 -3.60 9.85 4.07
C LEU A 74 -4.02 8.63 3.28
N GLY A 75 -3.50 7.47 3.68
CA GLY A 75 -3.85 6.18 3.10
C GLY A 75 -3.34 5.03 3.93
N LEU A 76 -3.79 3.83 3.62
CA LEU A 76 -3.18 2.61 4.11
C LEU A 76 -2.07 2.19 3.15
N LEU A 77 -0.87 2.04 3.66
CA LEU A 77 0.29 1.52 2.94
C LEU A 77 0.61 0.11 3.42
N TYR A 78 0.44 -0.86 2.56
CA TYR A 78 0.96 -2.22 2.71
C TYR A 78 2.36 -2.32 2.11
N SER A 79 3.29 -2.98 2.78
CA SER A 79 4.68 -3.15 2.32
C SER A 79 5.14 -4.59 2.51
N ARG A 80 5.20 -5.34 1.41
CA ARG A 80 5.68 -6.72 1.37
C ARG A 80 7.19 -6.77 1.56
N LYS A 81 7.67 -7.67 2.42
CA LYS A 81 9.10 -7.89 2.70
C LYS A 81 9.65 -9.13 2.03
N GLN A 82 8.79 -10.12 1.76
CA GLN A 82 9.21 -11.41 1.20
C GLN A 82 9.66 -11.28 -0.25
N GLU A 83 10.69 -12.05 -0.58
CA GLU A 83 11.16 -12.29 -1.94
C GLU A 83 10.45 -13.52 -2.54
N GLY A 84 10.61 -13.69 -3.86
CA GLY A 84 10.06 -14.83 -4.59
C GLY A 84 8.67 -14.55 -5.15
N GLY A 85 8.07 -15.56 -5.75
CA GLY A 85 6.79 -15.46 -6.44
C GLY A 85 6.87 -14.85 -7.84
N GLY A 86 5.78 -15.01 -8.59
CA GLY A 86 5.59 -14.37 -9.90
C GLY A 86 5.14 -12.92 -9.77
N ALA A 87 5.37 -12.10 -10.81
CA ALA A 87 4.96 -10.70 -10.82
C ALA A 87 3.46 -10.53 -10.53
N GLN A 88 2.61 -11.33 -11.19
CA GLN A 88 1.15 -11.28 -11.01
C GLN A 88 0.71 -11.71 -9.61
N GLU A 89 1.37 -12.72 -9.05
CA GLU A 89 1.12 -13.21 -7.69
C GLU A 89 1.48 -12.13 -6.66
N ASN A 90 2.66 -11.52 -6.78
CA ASN A 90 3.12 -10.47 -5.87
C ASN A 90 2.22 -9.22 -5.92
N LEU A 91 1.80 -8.80 -7.12
CA LEU A 91 0.85 -7.68 -7.28
C LEU A 91 -0.50 -8.01 -6.66
N ARG A 92 -1.03 -9.21 -6.92
CA ARG A 92 -2.31 -9.67 -6.40
C ARG A 92 -2.29 -9.73 -4.88
N GLN A 93 -1.32 -10.43 -4.30
CA GLN A 93 -1.21 -10.60 -2.86
C GLN A 93 -1.08 -9.25 -2.14
N ALA A 94 -0.24 -8.33 -2.65
CA ALA A 94 -0.06 -7.02 -2.02
C ALA A 94 -1.33 -6.15 -2.12
N PHE A 95 -2.02 -6.17 -3.26
CA PHE A 95 -3.26 -5.42 -3.45
C PHE A 95 -4.38 -5.95 -2.56
N ASP A 96 -4.60 -7.26 -2.55
CA ASP A 96 -5.67 -7.89 -1.76
C ASP A 96 -5.44 -7.68 -0.26
N ALA A 97 -4.19 -7.77 0.22
CA ALA A 97 -3.83 -7.49 1.61
C ALA A 97 -4.10 -6.02 1.98
N ALA A 98 -3.71 -5.07 1.12
CA ALA A 98 -3.98 -3.65 1.34
C ALA A 98 -5.48 -3.35 1.40
N VAL A 99 -6.27 -3.87 0.45
CA VAL A 99 -7.74 -3.67 0.42
C VAL A 99 -8.42 -4.32 1.61
N ALA A 100 -8.01 -5.52 2.02
CA ALA A 100 -8.55 -6.19 3.21
C ALA A 100 -8.29 -5.38 4.48
N ALA A 101 -7.08 -4.84 4.65
CA ALA A 101 -6.74 -4.00 5.78
C ALA A 101 -7.50 -2.67 5.77
N CYS A 102 -7.73 -2.04 4.60
CA CYS A 102 -8.59 -0.86 4.48
C CYS A 102 -10.00 -1.14 5.01
N ARG A 103 -10.63 -2.22 4.55
CA ARG A 103 -11.99 -2.61 4.97
C ARG A 103 -12.06 -2.87 6.47
N ARG A 104 -11.01 -3.48 7.04
CA ARG A 104 -10.94 -3.72 8.48
C ARG A 104 -10.82 -2.42 9.26
N LEU A 105 -9.97 -1.48 8.82
CA LEU A 105 -9.83 -0.16 9.46
C LEU A 105 -11.14 0.62 9.45
N GLU A 106 -11.89 0.60 8.34
CA GLU A 106 -13.19 1.26 8.22
C GLU A 106 -14.22 0.75 9.25
N GLN A 107 -14.07 -0.50 9.67
CA GLN A 107 -14.97 -1.16 10.63
C GLN A 107 -14.54 -0.97 12.08
N GLU A 108 -13.31 -0.49 12.35
CA GLU A 108 -12.82 -0.25 13.69
C GLU A 108 -13.64 0.85 14.37
N PRO A 109 -14.10 0.67 15.62
CA PRO A 109 -14.93 1.68 16.32
C PRO A 109 -14.30 3.07 16.35
N ALA A 110 -12.98 3.15 16.46
CA ALA A 110 -12.24 4.41 16.45
C ALA A 110 -12.40 5.19 15.15
N PHE A 111 -12.59 4.51 14.03
CA PHE A 111 -12.59 5.08 12.68
C PHE A 111 -13.93 4.99 11.96
N ALA A 112 -14.89 4.25 12.51
CA ALA A 112 -16.19 4.03 11.89
C ALA A 112 -16.92 5.36 11.59
N GLY A 113 -17.33 5.53 10.32
CA GLY A 113 -17.99 6.74 9.82
C GLY A 113 -17.07 7.95 9.62
N LYS A 114 -15.77 7.87 9.97
CA LYS A 114 -14.78 8.95 9.83
C LYS A 114 -13.70 8.64 8.80
N LEU A 115 -13.38 7.36 8.60
CA LEU A 115 -12.38 6.88 7.67
C LEU A 115 -13.05 5.99 6.63
N ALA A 116 -12.79 6.29 5.37
CA ALA A 116 -13.18 5.46 4.24
C ALA A 116 -12.07 5.50 3.19
N PHE A 117 -11.81 4.40 2.53
CA PHE A 117 -10.78 4.30 1.50
C PHE A 117 -11.38 4.27 0.10
N ASP A 118 -10.63 4.78 -0.87
CA ASP A 118 -10.97 4.68 -2.28
C ASP A 118 -10.15 3.58 -2.95
N SER A 119 -10.72 2.38 -3.04
CA SER A 119 -10.05 1.26 -3.73
C SER A 119 -9.99 1.44 -5.25
N GLY A 120 -10.55 2.50 -5.78
CA GLY A 120 -10.46 2.87 -7.19
C GLY A 120 -9.23 3.73 -7.52
N GLU A 121 -8.45 4.16 -6.52
CA GLU A 121 -7.17 4.86 -6.70
C GLU A 121 -6.11 4.29 -5.77
N CYS A 122 -4.95 3.94 -6.31
CA CYS A 122 -3.84 3.42 -5.52
C CYS A 122 -2.48 3.73 -6.15
N GLU A 123 -1.44 3.63 -5.34
CA GLU A 123 -0.05 3.68 -5.78
C GLU A 123 0.62 2.34 -5.50
N PHE A 124 1.29 1.80 -6.53
CA PHE A 124 2.18 0.65 -6.41
C PHE A 124 3.61 1.14 -6.47
N SER A 125 4.43 0.74 -5.52
CA SER A 125 5.86 1.01 -5.55
C SER A 125 6.68 -0.25 -5.28
N ILE A 126 7.92 -0.26 -5.75
CA ILE A 126 8.86 -1.36 -5.56
C ILE A 126 9.95 -0.87 -4.61
N ASN A 127 10.06 -1.50 -3.45
CA ASN A 127 11.02 -1.13 -2.41
C ASN A 127 12.41 -1.72 -2.66
N ASP A 128 12.85 -1.64 -3.91
CA ASP A 128 14.19 -2.05 -4.35
C ASP A 128 14.65 -1.18 -5.51
N ARG A 129 15.52 -0.22 -5.23
CA ARG A 129 16.05 0.70 -6.24
C ARG A 129 17.07 0.07 -7.17
N LEU A 130 17.68 -1.04 -6.79
CA LEU A 130 18.63 -1.74 -7.65
C LEU A 130 17.91 -2.54 -8.72
N LEU A 131 16.83 -3.23 -8.35
CA LEU A 131 16.02 -4.01 -9.28
C LEU A 131 15.09 -3.12 -10.11
N ALA A 132 14.53 -2.07 -9.51
CA ALA A 132 13.56 -1.18 -10.16
C ALA A 132 13.90 0.30 -9.87
N PRO A 133 14.90 0.89 -10.51
CA PRO A 133 15.15 2.33 -10.40
C PRO A 133 13.97 3.13 -10.99
N ASN A 134 13.63 4.27 -10.37
CA ASN A 134 12.49 5.10 -10.84
C ASN A 134 12.84 5.88 -12.11
N ARG A 135 12.82 5.19 -13.25
CA ARG A 135 13.14 5.71 -14.57
C ARG A 135 12.10 5.29 -15.59
N GLU A 136 12.07 5.97 -16.72
CA GLU A 136 11.13 5.68 -17.80
C GLU A 136 11.34 4.27 -18.38
N GLU A 137 12.60 3.85 -18.52
CA GLU A 137 12.94 2.52 -19.03
C GLU A 137 12.37 1.40 -18.14
N THR A 138 12.43 1.59 -16.81
CA THR A 138 11.83 0.66 -15.85
C THR A 138 10.31 0.64 -16.01
N TYR A 139 9.69 1.82 -16.18
CA TYR A 139 8.24 1.89 -16.38
C TYR A 139 7.81 1.17 -17.66
N ILE A 140 8.49 1.41 -18.78
CA ILE A 140 8.21 0.72 -20.05
C ILE A 140 8.35 -0.79 -19.90
N ALA A 141 9.39 -1.25 -19.20
CA ALA A 141 9.65 -2.69 -19.01
C ALA A 141 8.61 -3.37 -18.12
N LEU A 142 8.13 -2.69 -17.07
CA LEU A 142 7.19 -3.28 -16.09
C LEU A 142 5.72 -3.01 -16.44
N LYS A 143 5.43 -2.03 -17.28
CA LYS A 143 4.08 -1.64 -17.69
C LYS A 143 3.20 -2.81 -18.13
N PRO A 144 3.65 -3.78 -18.95
CA PRO A 144 2.83 -4.91 -19.36
C PRO A 144 2.32 -5.76 -18.17
N GLU A 145 3.12 -5.91 -17.11
CA GLU A 145 2.71 -6.66 -15.92
C GLU A 145 1.61 -5.93 -15.13
N PHE A 146 1.73 -4.60 -14.99
CA PHE A 146 0.68 -3.77 -14.39
C PHE A 146 -0.59 -3.77 -15.25
N GLU A 147 -0.48 -3.64 -16.56
CA GLU A 147 -1.62 -3.69 -17.48
C GLU A 147 -2.36 -5.04 -17.38
N ARG A 148 -1.65 -6.15 -17.37
CA ARG A 148 -2.23 -7.48 -17.19
C ARG A 148 -2.98 -7.58 -15.86
N PHE A 149 -2.36 -7.12 -14.78
CA PHE A 149 -2.95 -7.14 -13.44
C PHE A 149 -4.22 -6.31 -13.35
N PHE A 150 -4.19 -5.05 -13.81
CA PHE A 150 -5.35 -4.15 -13.71
C PHE A 150 -6.45 -4.49 -14.71
N THR A 151 -6.12 -5.01 -15.87
CA THR A 151 -7.11 -5.56 -16.81
C THR A 151 -7.88 -6.72 -16.17
N ALA A 152 -7.19 -7.62 -15.49
CA ALA A 152 -7.82 -8.73 -14.76
C ALA A 152 -8.62 -8.26 -13.52
N THR A 153 -8.22 -7.15 -12.89
CA THR A 153 -8.81 -6.67 -11.63
C THR A 153 -9.98 -5.72 -11.85
N TRP A 154 -9.86 -4.79 -12.81
CA TRP A 154 -10.84 -3.72 -13.04
C TRP A 154 -11.49 -3.76 -14.43
N GLY A 155 -10.96 -4.54 -15.34
CA GLY A 155 -11.41 -4.63 -16.72
C GLY A 155 -10.56 -3.85 -17.71
N GLN A 156 -10.58 -4.29 -18.96
CA GLN A 156 -9.84 -3.63 -20.04
C GLN A 156 -10.36 -2.21 -20.28
N GLY A 157 -9.46 -1.22 -20.29
CA GLY A 157 -9.80 0.18 -20.53
C GLY A 157 -10.48 0.91 -19.37
N ALA A 158 -10.79 0.21 -18.27
CA ALA A 158 -11.50 0.76 -17.10
C ALA A 158 -10.56 1.52 -16.14
N TYR A 159 -9.28 1.66 -16.46
CA TYR A 159 -8.29 2.34 -15.62
C TYR A 159 -7.33 3.17 -16.45
N ALA A 160 -6.62 4.05 -15.76
CA ALA A 160 -5.44 4.74 -16.27
C ALA A 160 -4.29 4.58 -15.30
N MET A 161 -3.06 4.70 -15.76
CA MET A 161 -1.87 4.62 -14.92
C MET A 161 -0.76 5.53 -15.41
N GLU A 162 0.06 6.01 -14.49
CA GLU A 162 1.21 6.86 -14.77
C GLU A 162 2.36 6.55 -13.80
N ARG A 163 3.60 6.71 -14.26
CA ARG A 163 4.76 6.70 -13.39
C ARG A 163 4.79 7.97 -12.54
N LYS A 164 5.13 7.85 -11.26
CA LYS A 164 5.21 8.96 -10.31
C LYS A 164 6.60 9.07 -9.67
N GLY A 165 6.87 10.24 -9.16
CA GLY A 165 8.05 10.52 -8.35
C GLY A 165 9.31 10.86 -9.15
N GLU A 166 10.32 11.31 -8.41
CA GLU A 166 11.63 11.69 -8.93
C GLU A 166 12.55 10.46 -9.03
N PRO A 167 13.64 10.51 -9.84
CA PRO A 167 14.55 9.38 -10.00
C PRO A 167 15.19 8.86 -8.71
N ARG A 168 15.28 9.71 -7.67
CA ARG A 168 15.81 9.34 -6.35
C ARG A 168 14.78 8.66 -5.44
N GLU A 169 13.49 8.75 -5.76
CA GLU A 169 12.41 8.07 -5.04
C GLU A 169 12.30 6.61 -5.48
N LEU A 170 11.49 5.83 -4.78
CA LEU A 170 11.16 4.47 -5.20
C LEU A 170 10.41 4.51 -6.53
N PHE A 171 10.61 3.49 -7.36
CA PHE A 171 9.76 3.29 -8.52
C PHE A 171 8.31 3.21 -8.08
N CYS A 172 7.46 4.05 -8.67
CA CYS A 172 6.06 4.17 -8.30
C CYS A 172 5.16 4.34 -9.52
N VAL A 173 4.07 3.60 -9.55
CA VAL A 173 2.99 3.72 -10.53
C VAL A 173 1.71 4.05 -9.80
N ARG A 174 1.11 5.19 -10.13
CA ARG A 174 -0.25 5.55 -9.72
C ARG A 174 -1.24 4.98 -10.71
N VAL A 175 -2.30 4.38 -10.19
CA VAL A 175 -3.37 3.78 -11.00
C VAL A 175 -4.72 4.20 -10.45
N TRP A 176 -5.65 4.53 -11.35
CA TRP A 176 -7.01 4.91 -10.96
C TRP A 176 -8.05 4.42 -11.97
N LYS A 177 -9.25 4.13 -11.48
CA LYS A 177 -10.41 3.82 -12.33
C LYS A 177 -10.83 5.05 -13.12
N ARG A 178 -11.27 4.82 -14.35
CA ARG A 178 -11.88 5.84 -15.22
C ARG A 178 -13.38 5.94 -14.99
#